data_f0e9da50fba3d9801e3bbd992bfff3ad
#
_entry.id   f0e9da50fba3d9801e3bbd992bfff3ad
#
_cell.length_a   1.000
_cell.length_b   1.000
_cell.length_c   1.000
_cell.angle_alpha   90.00
_cell.angle_beta   90.00
_cell.angle_gamma   90.00
#
_symmetry.space_group_name_H-M   'P 1'
#
loop_
_entity.id
_entity.type
_entity.pdbx_description
1 polymer ?
#
loop_
_entity_poly.entity_id
_entity_poly.type
_entity_poly.pdbx_seq_one_letter_code
_entity_poly.pdbx_strand_id
1 'polypeptide(L)'
;AAIEQKANEDGSIIDLLFEKNLTMQYRPEMELADMPRYVHIHIEEPELSLDPTSQIQLLNELVRLAFYAKVDDRQIGLVLATHSPYIANSLNLLMKAHDCGTSIQGAHVAYDDLSVYQIENGRVHCLKVKNMHYVNTDRLSEDINFIYDKYQELKSLQNEKSFGE
;
A
#
# COMPACT_ATOMS: atom_id res chain seq x y z
N ALA A 1 7.23 18.11 18.99
CA ALA A 1 8.41 18.02 19.90
C ALA A 1 8.38 16.73 20.73
N ALA A 2 7.31 16.47 21.52
CA ALA A 2 7.23 15.25 22.35
C ALA A 2 7.04 13.96 21.53
N ILE A 3 6.33 14.03 20.40
CA ILE A 3 6.11 12.91 19.48
C ILE A 3 7.39 12.56 18.74
N GLU A 4 8.12 13.56 18.23
CA GLU A 4 9.40 13.36 17.55
C GLU A 4 10.48 12.80 18.49
N GLN A 5 10.50 13.25 19.75
CA GLN A 5 11.47 12.77 20.72
C GLN A 5 11.24 11.29 21.08
N LYS A 6 9.97 10.88 21.19
CA LYS A 6 9.62 9.49 21.49
C LYS A 6 9.81 8.55 20.29
N ALA A 7 9.56 9.03 19.07
CA ALA A 7 9.82 8.26 17.85
C ALA A 7 11.31 7.94 17.67
N ASN A 8 12.20 8.83 18.08
CA ASN A 8 13.65 8.59 18.04
C ASN A 8 14.14 7.61 19.11
N GLU A 9 13.40 7.43 20.20
CA GLU A 9 13.74 6.49 21.27
C GLU A 9 13.20 5.07 21.00
N ASP A 10 12.00 4.94 20.40
CA ASP A 10 11.27 3.66 20.26
C ASP A 10 11.19 3.13 18.80
N GLY A 11 11.73 3.85 17.85
CA GLY A 11 12.01 3.34 16.49
C GLY A 11 10.92 3.46 15.43
N SER A 12 9.64 3.78 15.71
CA SER A 12 8.64 3.93 14.64
C SER A 12 7.58 4.99 14.95
N ILE A 13 7.48 5.99 14.07
CA ILE A 13 6.40 6.99 14.09
C ILE A 13 5.03 6.31 13.88
N ILE A 14 5.00 5.25 13.08
CA ILE A 14 3.79 4.49 12.75
C ILE A 14 3.27 3.75 13.98
N ASP A 15 4.14 3.07 14.72
CA ASP A 15 3.77 2.41 16.00
C ASP A 15 3.17 3.42 16.98
N LEU A 16 3.76 4.61 17.06
CA LEU A 16 3.28 5.68 17.93
C LEU A 16 1.93 6.26 17.52
N LEU A 17 1.67 6.36 16.21
CA LEU A 17 0.39 6.81 15.66
C LEU A 17 -0.70 5.75 15.86
N PHE A 18 -0.38 4.48 15.67
CA PHE A 18 -1.33 3.38 15.89
C PHE A 18 -1.61 3.17 17.39
N GLU A 19 -0.60 3.12 18.25
CA GLU A 19 -0.81 2.96 19.70
C GLU A 19 -1.59 4.11 20.32
N LYS A 20 -1.30 5.35 19.96
CA LYS A 20 -1.95 6.51 20.59
C LYS A 20 -3.25 6.95 19.94
N ASN A 21 -3.35 6.91 18.60
CA ASN A 21 -4.51 7.47 17.94
C ASN A 21 -5.69 6.49 17.86
N LEU A 22 -5.44 5.18 17.82
CA LEU A 22 -6.52 4.19 17.82
C LEU A 22 -7.13 3.96 19.20
N THR A 23 -6.39 4.23 20.27
CA THR A 23 -6.84 3.83 21.60
C THR A 23 -7.28 4.97 22.52
N MET A 24 -6.80 6.20 22.37
CA MET A 24 -6.92 7.12 23.48
C MET A 24 -7.36 8.57 23.19
N GLN A 25 -7.17 9.11 22.00
CA GLN A 25 -7.38 10.56 21.82
C GLN A 25 -8.80 10.95 21.40
N TYR A 26 -9.58 10.03 20.85
CA TYR A 26 -10.90 10.36 20.34
C TYR A 26 -12.08 10.16 21.33
N ARG A 27 -11.92 9.33 22.38
CA ARG A 27 -12.93 9.16 23.42
C ARG A 27 -12.29 8.76 24.77
N PRO A 28 -11.78 9.68 25.56
CA PRO A 28 -11.15 9.39 26.86
C PRO A 28 -12.10 8.78 27.90
N GLU A 29 -13.40 8.77 27.64
CA GLU A 29 -14.44 8.29 28.56
C GLU A 29 -14.99 6.88 28.21
N MET A 30 -14.54 6.26 27.10
CA MET A 30 -14.94 4.89 26.76
C MET A 30 -13.98 3.88 27.38
N GLU A 31 -14.52 2.97 28.18
CA GLU A 31 -13.78 1.77 28.59
C GLU A 31 -13.46 0.90 27.37
N LEU A 32 -12.32 0.20 27.38
CA LEU A 32 -11.90 -0.70 26.29
C LEU A 32 -13.00 -1.73 25.93
N ALA A 33 -13.83 -2.13 26.90
CA ALA A 33 -14.97 -3.03 26.72
C ALA A 33 -16.08 -2.46 25.83
N ASP A 34 -16.20 -1.13 25.75
CA ASP A 34 -17.24 -0.43 24.98
C ASP A 34 -16.81 -0.09 23.53
N MET A 35 -15.57 -0.39 23.17
CA MET A 35 -15.07 -0.12 21.81
C MET A 35 -15.59 -1.15 20.80
N PRO A 36 -15.93 -0.71 19.56
CA PRO A 36 -16.44 -1.63 18.54
C PRO A 36 -15.39 -2.72 18.23
N ARG A 37 -15.89 -3.96 18.07
CA ARG A 37 -15.04 -5.11 17.69
C ARG A 37 -14.48 -4.99 16.28
N TYR A 38 -15.05 -4.14 15.45
CA TYR A 38 -14.66 -3.89 14.08
C TYR A 38 -14.18 -2.44 13.95
N VAL A 39 -12.98 -2.26 13.44
CA VAL A 39 -12.41 -0.95 13.14
C VAL A 39 -12.08 -0.88 11.67
N HIS A 40 -12.59 0.12 10.96
CA HIS A 40 -12.21 0.40 9.57
C HIS A 40 -11.28 1.61 9.54
N ILE A 41 -10.11 1.42 8.97
CA ILE A 41 -9.10 2.46 8.76
C ILE A 41 -9.10 2.81 7.28
N HIS A 42 -9.38 4.06 6.97
CA HIS A 42 -9.35 4.59 5.61
C HIS A 42 -8.19 5.57 5.50
N ILE A 43 -7.29 5.33 4.55
CA ILE A 43 -6.14 6.20 4.28
C ILE A 43 -6.15 6.58 2.81
N GLU A 44 -6.14 7.89 2.54
CA GLU A 44 -5.99 8.44 1.20
C GLU A 44 -4.53 8.82 0.98
N GLU A 45 -4.01 8.50 -0.19
CA GLU A 45 -2.64 8.81 -0.64
C GLU A 45 -1.56 8.54 0.42
N PRO A 46 -1.49 7.31 0.98
CA PRO A 46 -0.50 6.98 2.00
C PRO A 46 0.93 7.20 1.51
N GLU A 47 1.14 7.19 0.20
CA GLU A 47 2.42 7.40 -0.48
C GLU A 47 2.86 8.86 -0.55
N LEU A 48 2.03 9.83 -0.19
CA LEU A 48 2.30 11.25 -0.39
C LEU A 48 3.65 11.65 0.22
N SER A 49 4.52 12.24 -0.61
CA SER A 49 5.88 12.69 -0.25
C SER A 49 6.87 11.56 0.12
N LEU A 50 6.55 10.30 -0.17
CA LEU A 50 7.44 9.17 0.07
C LEU A 50 8.15 8.72 -1.23
N ASP A 51 9.42 8.34 -1.10
CA ASP A 51 10.14 7.63 -2.16
C ASP A 51 9.59 6.20 -2.35
N PRO A 52 9.84 5.54 -3.50
CA PRO A 52 9.30 4.22 -3.80
C PRO A 52 9.59 3.15 -2.74
N THR A 53 10.78 3.16 -2.16
CA THR A 53 11.18 2.19 -1.14
C THR A 53 10.38 2.40 0.15
N SER A 54 10.23 3.65 0.56
CA SER A 54 9.44 4.03 1.73
C SER A 54 7.95 3.72 1.56
N GLN A 55 7.39 3.84 0.34
CA GLN A 55 6.02 3.46 0.04
C GLN A 55 5.78 1.95 0.25
N ILE A 56 6.72 1.12 -0.20
CA ILE A 56 6.66 -0.34 -0.02
C ILE A 56 6.75 -0.70 1.47
N GLN A 57 7.68 -0.07 2.19
CA GLN A 57 7.85 -0.28 3.63
C GLN A 57 6.59 0.14 4.41
N LEU A 58 5.99 1.29 4.05
CA LEU A 58 4.76 1.75 4.66
C LEU A 58 3.62 0.75 4.47
N LEU A 59 3.43 0.23 3.24
CA LEU A 59 2.39 -0.78 2.98
C LEU A 59 2.60 -2.03 3.83
N ASN A 60 3.84 -2.56 3.88
CA ASN A 60 4.16 -3.73 4.67
C ASN A 60 3.85 -3.51 6.15
N GLU A 61 4.21 -2.34 6.68
CA GLU A 61 3.98 -1.99 8.07
C GLU A 61 2.48 -1.81 8.38
N LEU A 62 1.72 -1.15 7.52
CA LEU A 62 0.28 -1.01 7.66
C LEU A 62 -0.42 -2.39 7.69
N VAL A 63 -0.04 -3.30 6.79
CA VAL A 63 -0.57 -4.67 6.75
C VAL A 63 -0.17 -5.45 8.00
N ARG A 64 1.10 -5.36 8.42
CA ARG A 64 1.59 -6.01 9.63
C ARG A 64 0.84 -5.56 10.88
N LEU A 65 0.68 -4.24 11.05
CA LEU A 65 0.01 -3.66 12.20
C LEU A 65 -1.49 -3.96 12.21
N ALA A 66 -2.14 -3.86 11.05
CA ALA A 66 -3.58 -4.08 10.95
C ALA A 66 -3.98 -5.54 11.19
N PHE A 67 -3.19 -6.50 10.74
CA PHE A 67 -3.63 -7.91 10.69
C PHE A 67 -2.78 -8.86 11.52
N TYR A 68 -1.54 -8.51 11.86
CA TYR A 68 -0.60 -9.43 12.54
C TYR A 68 -0.10 -8.93 13.89
N ALA A 69 -0.12 -7.63 14.15
CA ALA A 69 0.11 -7.10 15.49
C ALA A 69 -1.15 -7.36 16.34
N LYS A 70 -1.08 -8.31 17.26
CA LYS A 70 -2.17 -8.58 18.20
C LYS A 70 -2.28 -7.42 19.19
N VAL A 71 -3.12 -6.45 18.88
CA VAL A 71 -3.38 -5.31 19.77
C VAL A 71 -4.53 -5.61 20.75
N ASP A 72 -5.46 -6.47 20.36
CA ASP A 72 -6.53 -7.10 21.15
C ASP A 72 -7.41 -7.99 20.22
N ASP A 73 -8.60 -8.39 20.65
CA ASP A 73 -9.54 -9.23 19.87
C ASP A 73 -10.30 -8.47 18.77
N ARG A 74 -9.84 -7.29 18.35
CA ARG A 74 -10.51 -6.50 17.30
C ARG A 74 -10.14 -6.96 15.92
N GLN A 75 -11.12 -6.87 15.03
CA GLN A 75 -10.92 -7.06 13.59
C GLN A 75 -10.74 -5.70 12.92
N ILE A 76 -9.65 -5.56 12.19
CA ILE A 76 -9.30 -4.33 11.48
C ILE A 76 -9.54 -4.54 9.99
N GLY A 77 -10.30 -3.63 9.37
CA GLY A 77 -10.42 -3.49 7.93
C GLY A 77 -9.57 -2.29 7.47
N LEU A 78 -8.69 -2.50 6.51
CA LEU A 78 -7.83 -1.46 5.94
C LEU A 78 -8.29 -1.12 4.53
N VAL A 79 -8.58 0.15 4.27
CA VAL A 79 -8.93 0.69 2.95
C VAL A 79 -7.91 1.75 2.57
N LEU A 80 -7.24 1.54 1.44
CA LEU A 80 -6.25 2.48 0.90
C LEU A 80 -6.74 3.03 -0.43
N ALA A 81 -6.79 4.36 -0.57
CA ALA A 81 -6.92 5.02 -1.86
C ALA A 81 -5.55 5.53 -2.29
N THR A 82 -5.02 5.03 -3.40
CA THR A 82 -3.65 5.30 -3.82
C THR A 82 -3.55 5.47 -5.33
N HIS A 83 -2.63 6.32 -5.78
CA HIS A 83 -2.20 6.44 -7.17
C HIS A 83 -0.84 5.77 -7.42
N SER A 84 -0.24 5.15 -6.41
CA SER A 84 1.10 4.56 -6.50
C SER A 84 1.10 3.19 -7.17
N PRO A 85 1.80 3.04 -8.29
CA PRO A 85 2.04 1.72 -8.87
C PRO A 85 2.91 0.84 -7.97
N TYR A 86 3.74 1.43 -7.11
CA TYR A 86 4.59 0.68 -6.17
C TYR A 86 3.76 -0.01 -5.08
N ILE A 87 2.78 0.69 -4.51
CA ILE A 87 1.84 0.11 -3.54
C ILE A 87 1.05 -1.01 -4.20
N ALA A 88 0.45 -0.77 -5.37
CA ALA A 88 -0.36 -1.77 -6.07
C ALA A 88 0.44 -3.02 -6.47
N ASN A 89 1.67 -2.86 -6.99
CA ASN A 89 2.54 -3.99 -7.34
C ASN A 89 3.01 -4.76 -6.10
N SER A 90 3.23 -4.08 -4.98
CA SER A 90 3.64 -4.73 -3.72
C SER A 90 2.57 -5.65 -3.16
N LEU A 91 1.28 -5.43 -3.45
CA LEU A 91 0.21 -6.36 -3.09
C LEU A 91 0.43 -7.75 -3.72
N ASN A 92 0.90 -7.80 -4.99
CA ASN A 92 1.24 -9.06 -5.65
C ASN A 92 2.36 -9.81 -4.92
N LEU A 93 3.33 -9.06 -4.39
CA LEU A 93 4.43 -9.63 -3.62
C LEU A 93 3.94 -10.18 -2.27
N LEU A 94 3.06 -9.45 -1.57
CA LEU A 94 2.47 -9.89 -0.31
C LEU A 94 1.57 -11.12 -0.47
N MET A 95 0.79 -11.18 -1.55
CA MET A 95 -0.02 -12.37 -1.88
C MET A 95 0.89 -13.57 -2.17
N LYS A 96 1.95 -13.37 -2.94
CA LYS A 96 2.90 -14.45 -3.24
C LYS A 96 3.62 -14.93 -2.00
N ALA A 97 3.97 -14.05 -1.08
CA ALA A 97 4.53 -14.42 0.22
C ALA A 97 3.57 -15.31 1.02
N HIS A 98 2.28 -14.96 1.06
CA HIS A 98 1.24 -15.78 1.68
C HIS A 98 1.17 -17.17 1.05
N ASP A 99 1.08 -17.28 -0.28
CA ASP A 99 1.00 -18.54 -1.01
C ASP A 99 2.23 -19.45 -0.77
N CYS A 100 3.39 -18.84 -0.52
CA CYS A 100 4.64 -19.55 -0.18
C CYS A 100 4.78 -19.85 1.32
N GLY A 101 3.80 -19.50 2.16
CA GLY A 101 3.87 -19.70 3.61
C GLY A 101 4.95 -18.86 4.30
N THR A 102 5.28 -17.68 3.73
CA THR A 102 6.29 -16.75 4.25
C THR A 102 5.72 -15.34 4.41
N SER A 103 6.54 -14.40 4.85
CA SER A 103 6.18 -13.00 4.99
C SER A 103 7.31 -12.08 4.52
N ILE A 104 6.96 -10.86 4.15
CA ILE A 104 7.89 -9.78 3.81
C ILE A 104 7.79 -8.74 4.92
N GLN A 105 8.86 -8.60 5.70
CA GLN A 105 8.89 -7.71 6.88
C GLN A 105 7.73 -7.99 7.86
N GLY A 106 7.31 -9.26 7.98
CA GLY A 106 6.20 -9.66 8.83
C GLY A 106 4.80 -9.48 8.22
N ALA A 107 4.70 -9.00 6.98
CA ALA A 107 3.45 -8.82 6.26
C ALA A 107 3.24 -9.88 5.17
N HIS A 108 2.03 -10.33 4.99
CA HIS A 108 1.52 -11.10 3.86
C HIS A 108 0.01 -10.92 3.75
N VAL A 109 -0.63 -11.28 2.64
CA VAL A 109 -2.08 -11.13 2.45
C VAL A 109 -2.60 -12.31 1.65
N ALA A 110 -3.65 -12.97 2.14
CA ALA A 110 -4.33 -13.98 1.36
C ALA A 110 -5.10 -13.33 0.19
N TYR A 111 -5.12 -14.00 -0.96
CA TYR A 111 -5.85 -13.49 -2.12
C TYR A 111 -7.32 -13.19 -1.80
N ASP A 112 -7.98 -14.03 -1.02
CA ASP A 112 -9.41 -13.88 -0.70
C ASP A 112 -9.69 -12.74 0.30
N ASP A 113 -8.70 -12.35 1.10
CA ASP A 113 -8.82 -11.26 2.07
C ASP A 113 -8.55 -9.87 1.46
N LEU A 114 -8.14 -9.83 0.18
CA LEU A 114 -7.83 -8.60 -0.54
C LEU A 114 -8.89 -8.30 -1.59
N SER A 115 -9.25 -7.03 -1.73
CA SER A 115 -10.04 -6.51 -2.85
C SER A 115 -9.36 -5.28 -3.44
N VAL A 116 -9.16 -5.26 -4.76
CA VAL A 116 -8.50 -4.15 -5.45
C VAL A 116 -9.36 -3.69 -6.62
N TYR A 117 -9.63 -2.39 -6.64
CA TYR A 117 -10.48 -1.76 -7.63
C TYR A 117 -9.78 -0.55 -8.24
N GLN A 118 -9.96 -0.35 -9.53
CA GLN A 118 -9.63 0.88 -10.22
C GLN A 118 -10.91 1.64 -10.52
N ILE A 119 -10.89 2.94 -10.28
CA ILE A 119 -11.98 3.86 -10.64
C ILE A 119 -11.51 4.68 -11.84
N GLU A 120 -12.18 4.53 -12.96
CA GLU A 120 -11.83 5.21 -14.19
C GLU A 120 -13.10 5.63 -14.95
N ASN A 121 -13.17 6.90 -15.38
CA ASN A 121 -14.31 7.44 -16.13
C ASN A 121 -15.68 7.14 -15.48
N GLY A 122 -15.75 7.23 -14.14
CA GLY A 122 -16.96 6.96 -13.37
C GLY A 122 -17.36 5.48 -13.27
N ARG A 123 -16.47 4.56 -13.65
CA ARG A 123 -16.68 3.10 -13.56
C ARG A 123 -15.68 2.47 -12.61
N VAL A 124 -16.12 1.38 -11.97
CA VAL A 124 -15.30 0.59 -11.05
C VAL A 124 -14.90 -0.71 -11.77
N HIS A 125 -13.60 -0.98 -11.80
CA HIS A 125 -13.02 -2.19 -12.40
C HIS A 125 -12.31 -2.99 -11.30
N CYS A 126 -12.68 -4.26 -11.14
CA CYS A 126 -11.94 -5.16 -10.26
C CYS A 126 -10.62 -5.57 -10.95
N LEU A 127 -9.52 -5.36 -10.25
CA LEU A 127 -8.18 -5.69 -10.78
C LEU A 127 -7.71 -7.10 -10.41
N LYS A 128 -8.46 -7.85 -9.57
CA LYS A 128 -8.10 -9.22 -9.19
C LYS A 128 -8.33 -10.20 -10.34
N VAL A 129 -7.34 -11.02 -10.63
CA VAL A 129 -7.41 -12.09 -11.64
C VAL A 129 -7.57 -13.44 -10.95
N LYS A 130 -8.78 -14.00 -10.98
CA LYS A 130 -9.18 -15.17 -10.18
C LYS A 130 -8.33 -16.41 -10.39
N ASN A 131 -7.90 -16.70 -11.62
CA ASN A 131 -7.22 -17.97 -11.94
C ASN A 131 -5.71 -17.96 -11.64
N MET A 132 -5.14 -16.81 -11.32
CA MET A 132 -3.69 -16.65 -11.19
C MET A 132 -3.28 -16.05 -9.84
N HIS A 133 -4.22 -15.75 -8.94
CA HIS A 133 -3.97 -15.13 -7.64
C HIS A 133 -3.07 -13.90 -7.72
N TYR A 134 -3.39 -12.96 -8.62
CA TYR A 134 -2.67 -11.69 -8.70
C TYR A 134 -3.62 -10.52 -9.01
N VAL A 135 -3.11 -9.33 -8.77
CA VAL A 135 -3.73 -8.04 -9.14
C VAL A 135 -3.12 -7.60 -10.46
N ASN A 136 -3.95 -7.36 -11.47
CA ASN A 136 -3.49 -6.80 -12.73
C ASN A 136 -3.18 -5.31 -12.57
N THR A 137 -1.90 -4.99 -12.67
CA THR A 137 -1.37 -3.62 -12.54
C THR A 137 -0.89 -3.05 -13.89
N ASP A 138 -1.14 -3.72 -15.01
CA ASP A 138 -0.65 -3.32 -16.33
C ASP A 138 -1.05 -1.89 -16.67
N ARG A 139 -2.30 -1.53 -16.40
CA ARG A 139 -2.83 -0.17 -16.65
C ARG A 139 -2.12 0.92 -15.81
N LEU A 140 -1.69 0.61 -14.60
CA LEU A 140 -0.95 1.56 -13.76
C LEU A 140 0.46 1.84 -14.28
N SER A 141 0.94 1.00 -15.19
CA SER A 141 2.26 1.11 -15.84
C SER A 141 2.17 1.70 -17.25
N GLU A 142 0.97 1.87 -17.82
CA GLU A 142 0.78 2.34 -19.20
C GLU A 142 1.44 3.70 -19.46
N ASP A 143 1.30 4.65 -18.55
CA ASP A 143 1.90 5.97 -18.69
C ASP A 143 3.43 5.93 -18.70
N ILE A 144 4.03 5.08 -17.86
CA ILE A 144 5.48 4.88 -17.82
C ILE A 144 5.97 4.23 -19.12
N ASN A 145 5.25 3.22 -19.60
CA ASN A 145 5.55 2.54 -20.87
C ASN A 145 5.42 3.51 -22.04
N PHE A 146 4.38 4.34 -22.07
CA PHE A 146 4.21 5.37 -23.10
C PHE A 146 5.40 6.35 -23.15
N ILE A 147 5.88 6.82 -22.02
CA ILE A 147 7.05 7.71 -21.95
C ILE A 147 8.29 7.00 -22.50
N TYR A 148 8.50 5.74 -22.12
CA TYR A 148 9.63 4.95 -22.58
C TYR A 148 9.57 4.70 -24.09
N ASP A 149 8.42 4.33 -24.63
CA ASP A 149 8.20 4.09 -26.07
C ASP A 149 8.46 5.36 -26.89
N LYS A 150 7.96 6.51 -26.39
CA LYS A 150 8.23 7.79 -27.03
C LYS A 150 9.71 8.19 -27.00
N TYR A 151 10.40 7.87 -25.91
CA TYR A 151 11.84 8.10 -25.84
C TYR A 151 12.58 7.25 -26.88
N GLN A 152 12.23 5.98 -27.05
CA GLN A 152 12.86 5.10 -28.04
C GLN A 152 12.56 5.55 -29.48
N GLU A 153 11.35 5.99 -29.76
CA GLU A 153 10.97 6.58 -31.06
C GLU A 153 11.87 7.79 -31.39
N LEU A 154 12.01 8.73 -30.46
CA LEU A 154 12.85 9.92 -30.65
C LEU A 154 14.32 9.58 -30.82
N LYS A 155 14.81 8.57 -30.09
CA LYS A 155 16.20 8.10 -30.20
C LYS A 155 16.48 7.49 -31.57
N SER A 156 15.55 6.72 -32.15
CA SER A 156 15.68 6.19 -33.51
C SER A 156 15.74 7.30 -34.55
N LEU A 157 14.89 8.31 -34.46
CA LEU A 157 14.91 9.47 -35.33
C LEU A 157 16.22 10.27 -35.25
N GLN A 158 16.82 10.34 -34.07
CA GLN A 158 18.13 10.99 -33.87
C GLN A 158 19.24 10.21 -34.60
N ASN A 159 19.21 8.88 -34.51
CA ASN A 159 20.19 8.03 -35.17
C ASN A 159 20.09 8.12 -36.71
N GLU A 160 18.88 8.13 -37.26
CA GLU A 160 18.67 8.29 -38.71
C GLU A 160 19.22 9.60 -39.25
N LYS A 161 19.12 10.70 -38.49
CA LYS A 161 19.70 12.00 -38.87
C LYS A 161 21.22 12.02 -38.85
N SER A 162 21.84 11.27 -37.93
CA SER A 162 23.30 11.20 -37.79
C SER A 162 23.97 10.31 -38.84
N PHE A 163 23.20 9.47 -39.56
CA PHE A 163 23.71 8.64 -40.68
C PHE A 163 23.45 9.26 -42.06
N GLY A 164 22.79 10.43 -42.13
CA GLY A 164 22.43 11.14 -43.35
C GLY A 164 23.32 12.34 -43.67
N GLU A 165 24.32 12.64 -42.81
CA GLU A 165 25.42 13.59 -43.05
C GLU A 165 26.72 12.83 -43.36
#